data_b3507922b062f39bb894d2480aa075bd
#
_entry.id   b3507922b062f39bb894d2480aa075bd
#
_cell.length_a   1.000
_cell.length_b   1.000
_cell.length_c   1.000
_cell.angle_alpha   90.00
_cell.angle_beta   90.00
_cell.angle_gamma   90.00
#
_symmetry.space_group_name_H-M   'P 1'
#
loop_
_entity.id
_entity.type
_entity.pdbx_description
1 polymer ?
#
loop_
_entity_poly.entity_id
_entity_poly.type
_entity_poly.pdbx_seq_one_letter_code
_entity_poly.pdbx_strand_id
1 'polypeptide(L)'
;MPMAILHTVRRTTAAAAAAAVAFALLATFAPVRAQAESSPLQRDTDALRDSGVTGVSVRMDTPRGTRTARSGLADLATQAPVPPSEYIRIGSTTKTYVATVLLQLVGEGRLSLDDTVDRWLPGVVRGNGNDGRRITVRQLLQHTSGLPDYIADVLPDMRADGYREHRWTTYTSRQRVAFAMTHPPVFEPGTRWEYSNTNYILAGMVIKSVTGRSWDQEVGSRILRPLRLTHTSTPGDNPYLPRPHSRNYQQFDQSGPGPMTDTTIAYLPFEGDADGSIISTTADTNRFFSALLSGELLSPAQLAEMQRTVAVPDAPGEVPGERYGLGLEWTPLTCGGGYWGHSGSGFGYLAWPAATPDGRTTVAVVVHSRPADENTAVRQIRGITDLIDHALCARSGEPRP
;
A
#
# COMPACT_ATOMS: atom_id res chain seq x y z
N MET A 1 -34.26 -79.89 47.02
CA MET A 1 -33.44 -80.89 47.78
C MET A 1 -32.00 -80.51 47.63
N PRO A 2 -31.24 -80.72 48.62
CA PRO A 2 -30.97 -79.79 49.76
C PRO A 2 -29.45 -79.62 50.01
N MET A 3 -29.24 -78.95 51.08
CA MET A 3 -28.12 -78.94 52.06
C MET A 3 -27.05 -77.88 51.79
N ALA A 4 -27.01 -76.81 52.57
CA ALA A 4 -26.70 -76.65 54.01
C ALA A 4 -25.23 -77.07 54.35
N ILE A 5 -24.55 -76.12 54.99
CA ILE A 5 -23.75 -76.16 56.22
C ILE A 5 -22.68 -75.06 56.12
N LEU A 6 -22.77 -74.00 56.86
CA LEU A 6 -22.43 -73.64 58.23
C LEU A 6 -20.93 -73.37 58.54
N HIS A 7 -20.76 -72.21 59.14
CA HIS A 7 -19.69 -71.76 60.08
C HIS A 7 -18.27 -71.54 59.58
N THR A 8 -17.63 -70.43 59.85
CA THR A 8 -17.25 -69.98 61.19
C THR A 8 -16.78 -68.53 61.18
N VAL A 9 -17.22 -67.84 62.23
CA VAL A 9 -16.76 -66.51 62.67
C VAL A 9 -15.35 -66.58 63.22
N ARG A 10 -14.44 -65.66 62.85
CA ARG A 10 -13.44 -65.15 63.81
C ARG A 10 -13.09 -63.68 63.54
N ARG A 11 -13.22 -62.93 64.59
CA ARG A 11 -12.86 -61.54 64.80
C ARG A 11 -11.33 -61.34 64.67
N THR A 12 -10.88 -60.25 64.10
CA THR A 12 -9.80 -59.43 64.68
C THR A 12 -9.92 -57.98 64.24
N THR A 13 -9.94 -57.15 65.22
CA THR A 13 -10.09 -55.72 65.24
C THR A 13 -8.79 -55.02 64.95
N ALA A 14 -8.93 -53.73 64.48
CA ALA A 14 -7.98 -52.63 64.66
C ALA A 14 -6.75 -52.56 63.75
N ALA A 15 -6.86 -51.73 62.75
CA ALA A 15 -5.84 -50.75 62.31
C ALA A 15 -6.37 -49.88 61.15
N ALA A 16 -7.24 -48.94 61.46
CA ALA A 16 -7.70 -47.92 60.53
C ALA A 16 -7.60 -46.55 61.18
N ALA A 17 -6.46 -45.92 61.13
CA ALA A 17 -6.31 -44.49 61.44
C ALA A 17 -4.86 -44.04 61.24
N ALA A 18 -4.40 -43.84 60.02
CA ALA A 18 -3.20 -42.99 59.71
C ALA A 18 -2.89 -42.93 58.22
N ALA A 19 -3.84 -42.59 57.33
CA ALA A 19 -3.53 -42.39 55.91
C ALA A 19 -4.49 -41.34 55.28
N ALA A 20 -4.88 -40.30 55.98
CA ALA A 20 -5.80 -39.29 55.43
C ALA A 20 -5.36 -37.82 55.67
N VAL A 21 -4.08 -37.50 55.72
CA VAL A 21 -3.57 -36.10 55.86
C VAL A 21 -2.37 -35.79 54.94
N ALA A 22 -2.18 -36.46 53.85
CA ALA A 22 -1.06 -36.16 52.93
C ALA A 22 -1.49 -35.87 51.46
N PHE A 23 -2.73 -35.47 51.22
CA PHE A 23 -3.20 -35.22 49.84
C PHE A 23 -3.78 -33.82 49.60
N ALA A 24 -3.41 -32.82 50.36
CA ALA A 24 -4.02 -31.47 50.28
C ALA A 24 -2.99 -30.34 50.18
N LEU A 25 -1.85 -30.51 49.52
CA LEU A 25 -0.89 -29.39 49.28
C LEU A 25 -0.06 -29.61 48.00
N LEU A 26 -0.65 -30.18 46.94
CA LEU A 26 -0.19 -29.95 45.57
C LEU A 26 -1.10 -28.90 44.94
N ALA A 27 -1.01 -27.66 45.47
CA ALA A 27 -1.48 -26.46 44.77
C ALA A 27 -0.64 -26.40 43.48
N THR A 28 -1.28 -26.77 42.40
CA THR A 28 -0.76 -26.57 41.03
C THR A 28 -0.45 -25.12 40.81
N PHE A 29 0.82 -24.76 40.99
CA PHE A 29 1.36 -23.57 40.35
C PHE A 29 1.28 -23.82 38.85
N ALA A 30 0.14 -23.57 38.23
CA ALA A 30 0.08 -23.34 36.80
C ALA A 30 1.06 -22.20 36.51
N PRO A 31 2.08 -22.37 35.66
CA PRO A 31 2.96 -21.26 35.32
C PRO A 31 2.04 -20.19 34.75
N VAL A 32 1.96 -19.04 35.43
CA VAL A 32 1.45 -17.82 34.81
C VAL A 32 2.33 -17.63 33.58
N ARG A 33 1.83 -18.03 32.42
CA ARG A 33 2.45 -17.65 31.15
C ARG A 33 2.46 -16.13 31.18
N ALA A 34 3.62 -15.56 31.46
CA ALA A 34 3.87 -14.16 31.19
C ALA A 34 3.46 -13.96 29.73
N GLN A 35 2.37 -13.26 29.47
CA GLN A 35 2.02 -12.83 28.13
C GLN A 35 3.24 -12.03 27.67
N ALA A 36 3.97 -12.56 26.70
CA ALA A 36 5.05 -11.83 26.08
C ALA A 36 4.46 -10.51 25.61
N GLU A 37 4.97 -9.38 26.13
CA GLU A 37 4.53 -8.06 25.70
C GLU A 37 4.60 -8.01 24.18
N SER A 38 3.51 -7.60 23.53
CA SER A 38 3.47 -7.45 22.08
C SER A 38 4.54 -6.45 21.65
N SER A 39 5.23 -6.75 20.54
CA SER A 39 6.28 -5.84 20.03
C SER A 39 5.70 -4.45 19.74
N PRO A 40 6.52 -3.37 19.81
CA PRO A 40 6.04 -2.04 19.43
C PRO A 40 5.34 -2.02 18.07
N LEU A 41 5.92 -2.66 17.05
CA LEU A 41 5.31 -2.77 15.72
C LEU A 41 3.93 -3.45 15.76
N GLN A 42 3.74 -4.48 16.59
CA GLN A 42 2.45 -5.14 16.74
C GLN A 42 1.43 -4.23 17.44
N ARG A 43 1.85 -3.49 18.48
CA ARG A 43 0.95 -2.54 19.17
C ARG A 43 0.46 -1.44 18.24
N ASP A 44 1.36 -0.86 17.43
CA ASP A 44 1.00 0.17 16.45
C ASP A 44 0.06 -0.40 15.35
N THR A 45 0.31 -1.66 14.92
CA THR A 45 -0.55 -2.36 13.97
C THR A 45 -1.95 -2.62 14.54
N ASP A 46 -2.05 -3.00 15.83
CA ASP A 46 -3.32 -3.21 16.52
C ASP A 46 -4.07 -1.88 16.69
N ALA A 47 -3.38 -0.80 17.04
CA ALA A 47 -3.95 0.54 17.14
C ALA A 47 -4.50 1.03 15.79
N LEU A 48 -3.77 0.77 14.69
CA LEU A 48 -4.26 1.10 13.35
C LEU A 48 -5.51 0.29 12.99
N ARG A 49 -5.58 -1.01 13.32
CA ARG A 49 -6.80 -1.81 13.16
C ARG A 49 -7.97 -1.18 13.96
N ASP A 50 -7.71 -0.73 15.18
CA ASP A 50 -8.73 -0.17 16.07
C ASP A 50 -9.24 1.21 15.60
N SER A 51 -8.58 1.84 14.61
CA SER A 51 -9.10 3.03 13.91
C SER A 51 -10.29 2.73 12.98
N GLY A 52 -10.70 1.45 12.87
CA GLY A 52 -11.88 1.01 12.11
C GLY A 52 -11.54 0.33 10.78
N VAL A 53 -10.32 -0.18 10.61
CA VAL A 53 -9.96 -0.99 9.44
C VAL A 53 -10.21 -2.47 9.66
N THR A 54 -10.58 -3.20 8.60
CA THR A 54 -10.88 -4.63 8.68
C THR A 54 -9.64 -5.48 8.92
N GLY A 55 -8.55 -5.14 8.25
CA GLY A 55 -7.29 -5.86 8.33
C GLY A 55 -6.10 -4.97 8.00
N VAL A 56 -4.98 -5.26 8.63
CA VAL A 56 -3.70 -4.56 8.47
C VAL A 56 -2.59 -5.56 8.34
N SER A 57 -1.69 -5.36 7.38
CA SER A 57 -0.40 -6.06 7.32
C SER A 57 0.75 -5.05 7.25
N VAL A 58 1.81 -5.33 8.00
CA VAL A 58 3.00 -4.49 8.10
C VAL A 58 4.24 -5.34 7.96
N ARG A 59 5.18 -4.85 7.15
CA ARG A 59 6.52 -5.42 7.05
C ARG A 59 7.56 -4.30 7.16
N MET A 60 8.52 -4.51 8.04
CA MET A 60 9.70 -3.67 8.22
C MET A 60 10.94 -4.49 7.93
N ASP A 61 11.77 -4.02 7.00
CA ASP A 61 13.08 -4.60 6.71
C ASP A 61 14.19 -3.63 7.14
N THR A 62 15.18 -4.14 7.85
CA THR A 62 16.32 -3.39 8.38
C THR A 62 17.61 -4.17 8.16
N PRO A 63 18.80 -3.57 8.29
CA PRO A 63 20.06 -4.32 8.28
C PRO A 63 20.17 -5.40 9.38
N ARG A 64 19.32 -5.32 10.42
CA ARG A 64 19.28 -6.28 11.54
C ARG A 64 18.31 -7.43 11.30
N GLY A 65 17.52 -7.38 10.22
CA GLY A 65 16.52 -8.39 9.86
C GLY A 65 15.13 -7.83 9.61
N THR A 66 14.21 -8.73 9.32
CA THR A 66 12.81 -8.45 9.02
C THR A 66 11.93 -8.57 10.27
N ARG A 67 10.98 -7.65 10.40
CA ARG A 67 9.89 -7.71 11.37
C ARG A 67 8.57 -7.60 10.61
N THR A 68 7.57 -8.37 11.03
CA THR A 68 6.22 -8.31 10.48
C THR A 68 5.21 -8.20 11.61
N ALA A 69 4.12 -7.49 11.36
CA ALA A 69 2.96 -7.45 12.23
C ALA A 69 1.70 -7.50 11.37
N ARG A 70 0.62 -8.00 11.94
CA ARG A 70 -0.68 -8.08 11.26
C ARG A 70 -1.79 -8.07 12.29
N SER A 71 -2.92 -7.49 11.92
CA SER A 71 -4.07 -7.39 12.81
C SER A 71 -5.38 -7.45 12.02
N GLY A 72 -6.44 -7.91 12.65
CA GLY A 72 -7.76 -7.96 12.04
C GLY A 72 -7.98 -9.14 11.09
N LEU A 73 -8.93 -8.98 10.19
CA LEU A 73 -9.51 -10.02 9.36
C LEU A 73 -9.20 -9.81 7.87
N ALA A 74 -8.85 -10.90 7.21
CA ALA A 74 -8.74 -10.98 5.75
C ALA A 74 -10.10 -11.14 5.08
N ASP A 75 -11.07 -11.72 5.77
CA ASP A 75 -12.40 -12.01 5.22
C ASP A 75 -13.45 -11.87 6.33
N LEU A 76 -14.35 -10.90 6.17
CA LEU A 76 -15.40 -10.62 7.15
C LEU A 76 -16.45 -11.72 7.21
N ALA A 77 -16.68 -12.49 6.15
CA ALA A 77 -17.67 -13.56 6.12
C ALA A 77 -17.16 -14.83 6.82
N THR A 78 -15.90 -15.17 6.62
CA THR A 78 -15.29 -16.38 7.18
C THR A 78 -14.54 -16.13 8.48
N GLN A 79 -14.34 -14.86 8.87
CA GLN A 79 -13.53 -14.44 10.02
C GLN A 79 -12.08 -14.91 9.94
N ALA A 80 -11.58 -15.19 8.73
CA ALA A 80 -10.20 -15.57 8.51
C ALA A 80 -9.25 -14.41 8.85
N PRO A 81 -8.16 -14.65 9.59
CA PRO A 81 -7.19 -13.61 9.92
C PRO A 81 -6.36 -13.22 8.68
N VAL A 82 -5.78 -11.99 8.72
CA VAL A 82 -4.82 -11.54 7.70
C VAL A 82 -3.67 -12.55 7.56
N PRO A 83 -3.35 -13.03 6.34
CA PRO A 83 -2.30 -14.03 6.12
C PRO A 83 -0.89 -13.46 6.40
N PRO A 84 0.10 -14.31 6.74
CA PRO A 84 1.47 -13.86 7.05
C PRO A 84 2.18 -13.21 5.86
N SER A 85 1.80 -13.56 4.65
CA SER A 85 2.28 -12.98 3.40
C SER A 85 1.10 -12.99 2.42
N GLU A 86 0.96 -11.90 1.67
CA GLU A 86 -0.18 -11.75 0.78
C GLU A 86 0.17 -10.90 -0.44
N TYR A 87 -0.56 -11.14 -1.52
CA TYR A 87 -0.58 -10.26 -2.68
C TYR A 87 -1.52 -9.09 -2.40
N ILE A 88 -1.05 -7.92 -2.76
CA ILE A 88 -1.73 -6.64 -2.56
C ILE A 88 -1.73 -5.83 -3.85
N ARG A 89 -2.77 -5.02 -4.06
CA ARG A 89 -2.69 -3.92 -5.02
C ARG A 89 -1.93 -2.79 -4.38
N ILE A 90 -0.98 -2.21 -5.11
CA ILE A 90 -0.19 -1.10 -4.59
C ILE A 90 -0.64 0.27 -5.11
N GLY A 91 -1.70 0.29 -5.95
CA GLY A 91 -2.30 1.52 -6.46
C GLY A 91 -1.25 2.48 -7.02
N SER A 92 -1.34 3.74 -6.65
CA SER A 92 -0.46 4.81 -7.14
C SER A 92 1.04 4.62 -6.84
N THR A 93 1.43 3.72 -5.94
CA THR A 93 2.84 3.30 -5.80
C THR A 93 3.42 2.82 -7.15
N THR A 94 2.56 2.37 -8.09
CA THR A 94 2.91 2.07 -9.49
C THR A 94 3.65 3.22 -10.16
N LYS A 95 3.31 4.46 -9.81
CA LYS A 95 3.91 5.68 -10.39
C LYS A 95 5.42 5.75 -10.17
N THR A 96 5.89 5.29 -9.02
CA THR A 96 7.34 5.24 -8.73
C THR A 96 8.08 4.29 -9.69
N TYR A 97 7.48 3.15 -10.04
CA TYR A 97 8.04 2.22 -11.02
C TYR A 97 8.10 2.85 -12.42
N VAL A 98 7.03 3.51 -12.85
CA VAL A 98 6.95 4.20 -14.15
C VAL A 98 7.96 5.34 -14.23
N ALA A 99 8.07 6.17 -13.18
CA ALA A 99 9.03 7.26 -13.10
C ALA A 99 10.48 6.72 -13.12
N THR A 100 10.76 5.62 -12.43
CA THR A 100 12.09 4.96 -12.45
C THR A 100 12.48 4.56 -13.87
N VAL A 101 11.56 3.96 -14.65
CA VAL A 101 11.81 3.60 -16.05
C VAL A 101 12.12 4.84 -16.89
N LEU A 102 11.33 5.92 -16.76
CA LEU A 102 11.59 7.16 -17.50
C LEU A 102 12.95 7.78 -17.14
N LEU A 103 13.33 7.77 -15.86
CA LEU A 103 14.63 8.28 -15.43
C LEU A 103 15.79 7.40 -15.90
N GLN A 104 15.62 6.09 -16.03
CA GLN A 104 16.60 5.23 -16.69
C GLN A 104 16.75 5.60 -18.17
N LEU A 105 15.65 5.83 -18.88
CA LEU A 105 15.67 6.26 -20.28
C LEU A 105 16.31 7.66 -20.45
N VAL A 106 16.14 8.57 -19.48
CA VAL A 106 16.88 9.84 -19.42
C VAL A 106 18.37 9.59 -19.26
N GLY A 107 18.77 8.70 -18.37
CA GLY A 107 20.19 8.32 -18.18
C GLY A 107 20.81 7.67 -19.40
N GLU A 108 20.02 6.97 -20.20
CA GLU A 108 20.43 6.41 -21.50
C GLU A 108 20.48 7.46 -22.62
N GLY A 109 20.13 8.72 -22.37
CA GLY A 109 20.08 9.79 -23.38
C GLY A 109 18.96 9.61 -24.43
N ARG A 110 17.95 8.80 -24.15
CA ARG A 110 16.87 8.49 -25.10
C ARG A 110 15.73 9.48 -25.03
N LEU A 111 15.57 10.22 -23.94
CA LEU A 111 14.69 11.36 -23.79
C LEU A 111 15.25 12.34 -22.76
N SER A 112 14.75 13.56 -22.76
CA SER A 112 15.02 14.58 -21.74
C SER A 112 13.77 14.80 -20.86
N LEU A 113 13.98 15.10 -19.58
CA LEU A 113 12.89 15.55 -18.70
C LEU A 113 12.25 16.86 -19.19
N ASP A 114 13.00 17.65 -19.97
CA ASP A 114 12.54 18.93 -20.54
C ASP A 114 11.91 18.76 -21.94
N ASP A 115 11.89 17.55 -22.49
CA ASP A 115 11.14 17.27 -23.71
C ASP A 115 9.66 17.52 -23.49
N THR A 116 9.03 18.12 -24.49
CA THR A 116 7.56 18.33 -24.43
C THR A 116 6.80 17.03 -24.65
N VAL A 117 5.62 16.92 -24.05
CA VAL A 117 4.73 15.78 -24.26
C VAL A 117 4.39 15.62 -25.75
N ASP A 118 4.17 16.72 -26.47
CA ASP A 118 3.81 16.69 -27.90
C ASP A 118 4.96 16.15 -28.77
N ARG A 119 6.23 16.26 -28.36
CA ARG A 119 7.37 15.64 -29.05
C ARG A 119 7.23 14.13 -29.15
N TRP A 120 6.79 13.48 -28.09
CA TRP A 120 6.66 12.02 -27.98
C TRP A 120 5.25 11.52 -28.33
N LEU A 121 4.25 12.34 -28.11
CA LEU A 121 2.82 12.03 -28.28
C LEU A 121 2.12 13.13 -29.09
N PRO A 122 2.50 13.31 -30.39
CA PRO A 122 1.97 14.40 -31.20
C PRO A 122 0.43 14.41 -31.22
N GLY A 123 -0.17 15.54 -30.84
CA GLY A 123 -1.61 15.76 -30.91
C GLY A 123 -2.45 14.98 -29.88
N VAL A 124 -1.84 14.25 -28.94
CA VAL A 124 -2.57 13.50 -27.90
C VAL A 124 -3.12 14.45 -26.82
N VAL A 125 -2.32 15.40 -26.36
CA VAL A 125 -2.72 16.41 -25.38
C VAL A 125 -3.13 17.68 -26.14
N ARG A 126 -4.43 17.78 -26.44
CA ARG A 126 -4.99 18.88 -27.24
C ARG A 126 -6.50 19.05 -27.00
N GLY A 127 -6.97 20.28 -27.05
CA GLY A 127 -8.38 20.64 -26.92
C GLY A 127 -8.71 21.31 -25.60
N ASN A 128 -9.75 22.11 -25.58
CA ASN A 128 -10.24 22.84 -24.41
C ASN A 128 -9.18 23.67 -23.64
N GLY A 129 -8.13 24.15 -24.34
CA GLY A 129 -7.01 24.87 -23.73
C GLY A 129 -5.82 24.00 -23.33
N ASN A 130 -5.94 22.66 -23.37
CA ASN A 130 -4.81 21.76 -23.14
C ASN A 130 -3.85 21.78 -24.35
N ASP A 131 -2.54 21.85 -24.10
CA ASP A 131 -1.52 21.88 -25.15
C ASP A 131 -0.25 21.15 -24.72
N GLY A 132 -0.03 19.94 -25.28
CA GLY A 132 1.14 19.11 -24.98
C GLY A 132 2.50 19.72 -25.38
N ARG A 133 2.51 20.78 -26.19
CA ARG A 133 3.73 21.54 -26.55
C ARG A 133 4.24 22.42 -25.41
N ARG A 134 3.40 22.68 -24.40
CA ARG A 134 3.71 23.51 -23.22
C ARG A 134 3.97 22.70 -21.96
N ILE A 135 3.78 21.39 -22.03
CA ILE A 135 3.93 20.47 -20.90
C ILE A 135 5.16 19.61 -21.13
N THR A 136 6.05 19.50 -20.13
CA THR A 136 7.24 18.67 -20.19
C THR A 136 7.03 17.31 -19.52
N VAL A 137 7.90 16.34 -19.84
CA VAL A 137 7.93 15.04 -19.16
C VAL A 137 8.14 15.22 -17.66
N ARG A 138 9.00 16.15 -17.23
CA ARG A 138 9.19 16.52 -15.81
C ARG A 138 7.87 16.91 -15.15
N GLN A 139 7.10 17.78 -15.80
CA GLN A 139 5.83 18.27 -15.25
C GLN A 139 4.77 17.17 -15.14
N LEU A 140 4.79 16.17 -16.04
CA LEU A 140 3.97 14.97 -15.85
C LEU A 140 4.38 14.22 -14.57
N LEU A 141 5.66 13.88 -14.44
CA LEU A 141 6.13 13.07 -13.31
C LEU A 141 5.98 13.78 -11.95
N GLN A 142 5.96 15.11 -11.93
CA GLN A 142 5.89 15.94 -10.73
C GLN A 142 4.48 16.45 -10.41
N HIS A 143 3.47 16.13 -11.24
CA HIS A 143 2.10 16.67 -11.09
C HIS A 143 2.01 18.21 -11.15
N THR A 144 2.86 18.82 -11.96
CA THR A 144 2.86 20.28 -12.22
C THR A 144 2.43 20.61 -13.65
N SER A 145 1.81 19.68 -14.35
CA SER A 145 1.35 19.84 -15.73
C SER A 145 0.10 20.71 -15.89
N GLY A 146 -0.75 20.79 -14.86
CA GLY A 146 -2.07 21.41 -14.91
C GLY A 146 -3.12 20.59 -15.66
N LEU A 147 -2.84 19.34 -16.03
CA LEU A 147 -3.79 18.47 -16.72
C LEU A 147 -4.90 17.99 -15.78
N PRO A 148 -6.16 18.01 -16.23
CA PRO A 148 -7.28 17.50 -15.46
C PRO A 148 -7.15 15.98 -15.25
N ASP A 149 -7.71 15.48 -14.15
CA ASP A 149 -7.69 14.05 -13.83
C ASP A 149 -8.89 13.35 -14.49
N TYR A 150 -8.61 12.33 -15.31
CA TYR A 150 -9.64 11.52 -16.00
C TYR A 150 -10.49 10.69 -15.04
N ILE A 151 -10.04 10.47 -13.80
CA ILE A 151 -10.74 9.62 -12.83
C ILE A 151 -12.17 10.10 -12.58
N ALA A 152 -12.39 11.42 -12.55
CA ALA A 152 -13.72 12.00 -12.37
C ALA A 152 -14.71 11.55 -13.44
N ASP A 153 -14.26 11.28 -14.67
CA ASP A 153 -15.10 10.85 -15.77
C ASP A 153 -15.45 9.35 -15.73
N VAL A 154 -14.59 8.53 -15.14
CA VAL A 154 -14.77 7.08 -15.03
C VAL A 154 -15.35 6.64 -13.68
N LEU A 155 -15.45 7.58 -12.71
CA LEU A 155 -16.06 7.39 -11.39
C LEU A 155 -17.19 8.41 -11.17
N PRO A 156 -18.22 8.48 -12.04
CA PRO A 156 -19.29 9.47 -11.91
C PRO A 156 -20.16 9.23 -10.67
N ASP A 157 -20.17 8.01 -10.15
CA ASP A 157 -20.99 7.54 -9.04
C ASP A 157 -20.14 6.71 -8.06
N MET A 158 -19.86 7.29 -6.88
CA MET A 158 -19.15 6.64 -5.78
C MET A 158 -20.10 5.79 -4.92
N ARG A 159 -20.90 4.93 -5.56
CA ARG A 159 -21.89 4.05 -4.91
C ARG A 159 -21.54 2.58 -5.14
N ALA A 160 -21.99 1.72 -4.22
CA ALA A 160 -21.75 0.29 -4.31
C ALA A 160 -22.29 -0.34 -5.60
N ASP A 161 -23.44 0.13 -6.08
CA ASP A 161 -24.04 -0.37 -7.31
C ASP A 161 -23.27 0.11 -8.54
N GLY A 162 -22.85 1.39 -8.58
CA GLY A 162 -22.00 1.92 -9.65
C GLY A 162 -20.67 1.16 -9.74
N TYR A 163 -20.04 0.85 -8.60
CA TYR A 163 -18.87 -0.03 -8.59
C TYR A 163 -19.17 -1.41 -9.19
N ARG A 164 -20.24 -2.07 -8.79
CA ARG A 164 -20.59 -3.42 -9.27
C ARG A 164 -20.92 -3.44 -10.77
N GLU A 165 -21.60 -2.42 -11.26
CA GLU A 165 -22.02 -2.29 -12.65
C GLU A 165 -20.84 -2.02 -13.59
N HIS A 166 -19.94 -1.09 -13.20
CA HIS A 166 -18.92 -0.57 -14.11
C HIS A 166 -17.53 -1.17 -13.92
N ARG A 167 -17.26 -1.92 -12.84
CA ARG A 167 -15.91 -2.43 -12.51
C ARG A 167 -15.22 -3.24 -13.61
N TRP A 168 -15.98 -3.80 -14.55
CA TRP A 168 -15.47 -4.61 -15.65
C TRP A 168 -15.15 -3.81 -16.91
N THR A 169 -15.52 -2.54 -16.93
CA THR A 169 -15.29 -1.68 -18.11
C THR A 169 -13.81 -1.36 -18.22
N THR A 170 -13.24 -1.59 -19.41
CA THR A 170 -11.84 -1.28 -19.70
C THR A 170 -11.73 -0.12 -20.64
N TYR A 171 -10.70 0.71 -20.45
CA TYR A 171 -10.38 1.81 -21.33
C TYR A 171 -8.92 1.74 -21.74
N THR A 172 -8.64 2.02 -23.01
CA THR A 172 -7.25 2.22 -23.45
C THR A 172 -6.66 3.50 -22.85
N SER A 173 -5.32 3.59 -22.76
CA SER A 173 -4.63 4.82 -22.32
C SER A 173 -5.11 6.05 -23.10
N ARG A 174 -5.33 5.92 -24.42
CA ARG A 174 -5.87 7.03 -25.26
C ARG A 174 -7.27 7.47 -24.86
N GLN A 175 -8.15 6.53 -24.51
CA GLN A 175 -9.51 6.87 -24.07
C GLN A 175 -9.47 7.57 -22.70
N ARG A 176 -8.65 7.10 -21.75
CA ARG A 176 -8.46 7.77 -20.46
C ARG A 176 -7.97 9.22 -20.65
N VAL A 177 -6.96 9.43 -21.49
CA VAL A 177 -6.49 10.78 -21.81
C VAL A 177 -7.58 11.59 -22.52
N ALA A 178 -8.35 10.99 -23.43
CA ALA A 178 -9.42 11.69 -24.13
C ALA A 178 -10.51 12.20 -23.17
N PHE A 179 -10.86 11.46 -22.12
CA PHE A 179 -11.76 11.95 -21.08
C PHE A 179 -11.21 13.22 -20.44
N ALA A 180 -9.96 13.21 -19.96
CA ALA A 180 -9.35 14.39 -19.38
C ALA A 180 -9.34 15.59 -20.36
N MET A 181 -9.13 15.36 -21.65
CA MET A 181 -9.10 16.44 -22.66
C MET A 181 -10.48 17.05 -22.94
N THR A 182 -11.55 16.53 -22.39
CA THR A 182 -12.89 17.16 -22.43
C THR A 182 -12.99 18.37 -21.47
N HIS A 183 -12.08 18.47 -20.50
CA HIS A 183 -12.03 19.50 -19.49
C HIS A 183 -10.92 20.53 -19.79
N PRO A 184 -11.03 21.77 -19.34
CA PRO A 184 -9.95 22.75 -19.43
C PRO A 184 -8.81 22.40 -18.47
N PRO A 185 -7.57 22.89 -18.71
CA PRO A 185 -6.49 22.75 -17.76
C PRO A 185 -6.84 23.39 -16.42
N VAL A 186 -6.42 22.77 -15.32
CA VAL A 186 -6.70 23.24 -13.94
C VAL A 186 -5.87 24.50 -13.62
N PHE A 187 -4.66 24.59 -14.20
CA PHE A 187 -3.74 25.72 -14.10
C PHE A 187 -2.73 25.70 -15.25
N GLU A 188 -2.00 26.78 -15.41
CA GLU A 188 -0.91 26.89 -16.39
C GLU A 188 0.26 25.95 -16.01
N PRO A 189 0.82 25.18 -16.95
CA PRO A 189 1.91 24.26 -16.69
C PRO A 189 3.08 24.88 -15.92
N GLY A 190 3.51 24.23 -14.84
CA GLY A 190 4.63 24.67 -14.00
C GLY A 190 4.30 25.68 -12.93
N THR A 191 3.07 26.16 -12.82
CA THR A 191 2.72 27.24 -11.88
C THR A 191 2.22 26.77 -10.51
N ARG A 192 1.66 25.54 -10.45
CA ARG A 192 1.14 24.92 -9.22
C ARG A 192 1.38 23.42 -9.24
N TRP A 193 1.07 22.78 -8.14
CA TRP A 193 1.02 21.33 -7.99
C TRP A 193 -0.43 20.89 -7.77
N GLU A 194 -0.85 19.88 -8.51
CA GLU A 194 -2.13 19.20 -8.29
C GLU A 194 -2.06 17.79 -8.86
N TYR A 195 -2.39 16.81 -8.05
CA TYR A 195 -2.31 15.40 -8.43
C TYR A 195 -3.28 15.08 -9.58
N SER A 196 -2.77 14.42 -10.62
CA SER A 196 -3.58 13.96 -11.75
C SER A 196 -3.06 12.61 -12.27
N ASN A 197 -3.91 11.61 -12.28
CA ASN A 197 -3.61 10.29 -12.83
C ASN A 197 -3.35 10.33 -14.34
N THR A 198 -3.97 11.28 -15.05
CA THR A 198 -3.71 11.52 -16.49
C THR A 198 -2.22 11.68 -16.81
N ASN A 199 -1.46 12.28 -15.90
CA ASN A 199 -0.02 12.46 -16.04
C ASN A 199 0.72 11.13 -16.23
N TYR A 200 0.35 10.10 -15.46
CA TYR A 200 1.03 8.81 -15.49
C TYR A 200 0.51 7.88 -16.58
N ILE A 201 -0.74 8.06 -17.02
CA ILE A 201 -1.19 7.47 -18.29
C ILE A 201 -0.32 7.98 -19.45
N LEU A 202 -0.09 9.31 -19.53
CA LEU A 202 0.79 9.91 -20.53
C LEU A 202 2.24 9.43 -20.37
N ALA A 203 2.76 9.34 -19.14
CA ALA A 203 4.08 8.82 -18.85
C ALA A 203 4.28 7.39 -19.39
N GLY A 204 3.31 6.50 -19.19
CA GLY A 204 3.28 5.15 -19.77
C GLY A 204 3.26 5.17 -21.30
N MET A 205 2.49 6.08 -21.90
CA MET A 205 2.48 6.27 -23.37
C MET A 205 3.81 6.82 -23.89
N VAL A 206 4.49 7.72 -23.17
CA VAL A 206 5.83 8.23 -23.51
C VAL A 206 6.84 7.08 -23.49
N ILE A 207 6.84 6.21 -22.48
CA ILE A 207 7.70 5.01 -22.46
C ILE A 207 7.53 4.21 -23.74
N LYS A 208 6.29 3.94 -24.14
CA LYS A 208 6.00 3.19 -25.37
C LYS A 208 6.51 3.91 -26.63
N SER A 209 6.36 5.22 -26.69
CA SER A 209 6.84 6.03 -27.84
C SER A 209 8.37 6.00 -27.94
N VAL A 210 9.08 6.09 -26.82
CA VAL A 210 10.57 6.07 -26.76
C VAL A 210 11.13 4.69 -27.05
N THR A 211 10.49 3.62 -26.55
CA THR A 211 11.08 2.27 -26.54
C THR A 211 10.50 1.32 -27.58
N GLY A 212 9.29 1.60 -28.08
CA GLY A 212 8.49 0.68 -28.88
C GLY A 212 7.80 -0.40 -28.04
N ARG A 213 8.01 -0.45 -26.73
CA ARG A 213 7.47 -1.44 -25.78
C ARG A 213 6.56 -0.76 -24.79
N SER A 214 5.54 -1.49 -24.30
CA SER A 214 4.65 -0.96 -23.27
C SER A 214 5.35 -0.73 -21.93
N TRP A 215 4.79 0.14 -21.10
CA TRP A 215 5.36 0.48 -19.79
C TRP A 215 5.52 -0.76 -18.88
N ASP A 216 4.55 -1.68 -18.90
CA ASP A 216 4.58 -2.93 -18.14
C ASP A 216 5.73 -3.84 -18.58
N GLN A 217 5.99 -3.94 -19.90
CA GLN A 217 7.13 -4.67 -20.43
C GLN A 217 8.47 -4.05 -20.01
N GLU A 218 8.55 -2.70 -19.98
CA GLU A 218 9.75 -2.00 -19.53
C GLU A 218 9.97 -2.13 -18.03
N VAL A 219 8.93 -1.98 -17.21
CA VAL A 219 8.98 -2.27 -15.76
C VAL A 219 9.43 -3.71 -15.53
N GLY A 220 8.83 -4.67 -16.21
CA GLY A 220 9.20 -6.09 -16.12
C GLY A 220 10.67 -6.34 -16.44
N SER A 221 11.21 -5.71 -17.50
CA SER A 221 12.60 -5.93 -17.94
C SER A 221 13.65 -5.18 -17.14
N ARG A 222 13.34 -3.96 -16.71
CA ARG A 222 14.29 -3.04 -16.10
C ARG A 222 14.28 -3.07 -14.56
N ILE A 223 13.16 -3.52 -13.96
CA ILE A 223 12.97 -3.49 -12.51
C ILE A 223 12.68 -4.89 -11.97
N LEU A 224 11.56 -5.53 -12.41
CA LEU A 224 11.09 -6.76 -11.75
C LEU A 224 12.10 -7.91 -11.90
N ARG A 225 12.61 -8.16 -13.12
CA ARG A 225 13.57 -9.24 -13.34
C ARG A 225 14.93 -9.00 -12.68
N PRO A 226 15.60 -7.82 -12.84
CA PRO A 226 16.89 -7.55 -12.19
C PRO A 226 16.82 -7.68 -10.67
N LEU A 227 15.78 -7.15 -10.05
CA LEU A 227 15.58 -7.21 -8.60
C LEU A 227 14.98 -8.54 -8.12
N ARG A 228 14.63 -9.46 -9.05
CA ARG A 228 13.94 -10.73 -8.73
C ARG A 228 12.67 -10.52 -7.90
N LEU A 229 11.84 -9.54 -8.27
CA LEU A 229 10.55 -9.28 -7.64
C LEU A 229 9.52 -10.27 -8.20
N THR A 230 9.63 -11.53 -7.76
CA THR A 230 8.87 -12.65 -8.32
C THR A 230 7.39 -12.66 -7.94
N HIS A 231 7.02 -11.87 -6.94
CA HIS A 231 5.64 -11.70 -6.49
C HIS A 231 5.05 -10.34 -6.90
N THR A 232 5.71 -9.64 -7.84
CA THR A 232 5.22 -8.39 -8.41
C THR A 232 4.85 -8.59 -9.87
N SER A 233 3.70 -8.09 -10.27
CA SER A 233 3.17 -8.22 -11.63
C SER A 233 2.39 -6.99 -12.07
N THR A 234 2.29 -6.82 -13.38
CA THR A 234 1.49 -5.81 -14.08
C THR A 234 0.31 -6.55 -14.73
N PRO A 235 -0.84 -6.70 -14.05
CA PRO A 235 -1.91 -7.61 -14.45
C PRO A 235 -2.69 -7.14 -15.70
N GLY A 236 -2.53 -5.88 -16.13
CA GLY A 236 -3.36 -5.29 -17.17
C GLY A 236 -4.85 -5.35 -16.79
N ASP A 237 -5.68 -5.85 -17.70
CA ASP A 237 -7.13 -5.96 -17.48
C ASP A 237 -7.55 -7.21 -16.67
N ASN A 238 -6.60 -7.93 -16.04
CA ASN A 238 -6.95 -9.01 -15.13
C ASN A 238 -7.33 -8.44 -13.75
N PRO A 239 -8.62 -8.52 -13.33
CA PRO A 239 -9.10 -7.85 -12.13
C PRO A 239 -8.85 -8.63 -10.84
N TYR A 240 -8.26 -9.83 -10.92
CA TYR A 240 -8.13 -10.72 -9.78
C TYR A 240 -6.75 -10.59 -9.11
N LEU A 241 -6.74 -10.72 -7.77
CA LEU A 241 -5.51 -10.90 -7.00
C LEU A 241 -5.09 -12.38 -6.99
N PRO A 242 -3.78 -12.68 -7.10
CA PRO A 242 -3.25 -14.01 -6.79
C PRO A 242 -3.51 -14.37 -5.32
N ARG A 243 -3.42 -15.65 -5.00
CA ARG A 243 -3.53 -16.14 -3.61
C ARG A 243 -2.14 -16.38 -2.99
N PRO A 244 -1.99 -16.18 -1.68
CA PRO A 244 -2.98 -15.69 -0.71
C PRO A 244 -3.17 -14.15 -0.79
N HIS A 245 -4.36 -13.67 -0.46
CA HIS A 245 -4.68 -12.25 -0.32
C HIS A 245 -5.81 -12.06 0.69
N SER A 246 -5.85 -10.92 1.34
CA SER A 246 -7.01 -10.42 2.07
C SER A 246 -8.04 -9.84 1.09
N ARG A 247 -9.31 -9.84 1.49
CA ARG A 247 -10.34 -9.11 0.77
C ARG A 247 -10.22 -7.62 1.07
N ASN A 248 -10.55 -6.80 0.08
CA ASN A 248 -10.62 -5.35 0.23
C ASN A 248 -12.09 -4.95 0.42
N TYR A 249 -12.34 -4.02 1.34
CA TYR A 249 -13.69 -3.60 1.69
C TYR A 249 -13.85 -2.09 1.62
N GLN A 250 -14.81 -1.62 0.82
CA GLN A 250 -15.14 -0.19 0.71
C GLN A 250 -16.48 0.08 1.36
N GLN A 251 -16.53 1.09 2.21
CA GLN A 251 -17.77 1.71 2.63
C GLN A 251 -18.12 2.83 1.64
N PHE A 252 -19.27 2.73 0.99
CA PHE A 252 -19.73 3.73 0.01
C PHE A 252 -20.74 4.72 0.58
N ASP A 253 -21.44 4.35 1.64
CA ASP A 253 -22.45 5.21 2.26
C ASP A 253 -21.81 6.17 3.26
N GLN A 254 -21.97 7.47 3.00
CA GLN A 254 -21.45 8.55 3.85
C GLN A 254 -22.38 8.92 5.02
N SER A 255 -23.57 8.35 5.09
CA SER A 255 -24.59 8.71 6.10
C SER A 255 -24.29 8.15 7.51
N GLY A 256 -23.19 7.42 7.67
CA GLY A 256 -22.76 6.82 8.93
C GLY A 256 -22.14 5.45 8.77
N PRO A 257 -22.01 4.65 9.84
CA PRO A 257 -21.46 3.30 9.75
C PRO A 257 -22.40 2.41 8.92
N GLY A 258 -22.06 2.28 7.62
CA GLY A 258 -22.80 1.49 6.63
C GLY A 258 -22.13 0.14 6.36
N PRO A 259 -22.77 -0.71 5.54
CA PRO A 259 -22.21 -2.01 5.18
C PRO A 259 -20.94 -1.88 4.36
N MET A 260 -19.96 -2.72 4.65
CA MET A 260 -18.76 -2.88 3.85
C MET A 260 -19.07 -3.67 2.59
N THR A 261 -18.69 -3.13 1.43
CA THR A 261 -18.79 -3.81 0.13
C THR A 261 -17.44 -4.45 -0.18
N ASP A 262 -17.46 -5.74 -0.54
CA ASP A 262 -16.25 -6.43 -1.03
C ASP A 262 -15.83 -5.86 -2.40
N THR A 263 -14.68 -5.24 -2.44
CA THR A 263 -14.06 -4.61 -3.61
C THR A 263 -12.73 -5.26 -3.98
N THR A 264 -12.54 -6.54 -3.64
CA THR A 264 -11.33 -7.31 -3.94
C THR A 264 -11.07 -7.42 -5.45
N ILE A 265 -12.13 -7.42 -6.26
CA ILE A 265 -12.03 -7.33 -7.71
C ILE A 265 -11.70 -5.89 -8.10
N ALA A 266 -10.68 -5.69 -8.93
CA ALA A 266 -10.28 -4.36 -9.39
C ALA A 266 -11.43 -3.60 -10.07
N TYR A 267 -11.44 -2.30 -9.89
CA TYR A 267 -12.25 -1.39 -10.70
C TYR A 267 -11.44 -1.00 -11.94
N LEU A 268 -11.60 -1.78 -13.02
CA LEU A 268 -10.78 -1.68 -14.24
C LEU A 268 -10.81 -0.30 -14.92
N PRO A 269 -11.86 0.54 -14.81
CA PRO A 269 -11.82 1.87 -15.38
C PRO A 269 -10.59 2.69 -15.00
N PHE A 270 -10.02 2.53 -13.79
CA PHE A 270 -8.80 3.22 -13.39
C PHE A 270 -7.66 2.31 -12.86
N GLU A 271 -7.93 1.05 -12.48
CA GLU A 271 -6.90 0.15 -11.92
C GLU A 271 -6.21 -0.73 -12.97
N GLY A 272 -6.20 -0.34 -14.23
CA GLY A 272 -5.68 -1.17 -15.34
C GLY A 272 -4.48 -0.60 -16.11
N ASP A 273 -3.84 0.52 -15.66
CA ASP A 273 -2.79 1.19 -16.45
C ASP A 273 -1.63 1.71 -15.58
N ALA A 274 -0.74 2.49 -16.18
CA ALA A 274 0.53 3.00 -15.65
C ALA A 274 0.40 3.88 -14.40
N ASP A 275 -0.78 4.33 -14.07
CA ASP A 275 -1.07 5.18 -12.92
C ASP A 275 -1.39 4.40 -11.64
N GLY A 276 -1.71 3.05 -11.71
CA GLY A 276 -2.15 2.37 -10.50
C GLY A 276 -2.30 0.84 -10.51
N SER A 277 -1.85 0.11 -11.56
CA SER A 277 -2.27 -1.28 -11.75
C SER A 277 -1.39 -2.38 -11.15
N ILE A 278 -0.22 -2.09 -10.58
CA ILE A 278 0.72 -3.12 -10.11
C ILE A 278 0.13 -3.88 -8.90
N ILE A 279 0.29 -5.21 -8.96
CA ILE A 279 0.10 -6.12 -7.84
C ILE A 279 1.48 -6.51 -7.32
N SER A 280 1.67 -6.52 -5.99
CA SER A 280 2.93 -6.84 -5.33
C SER A 280 2.71 -7.55 -3.99
N THR A 281 3.74 -7.62 -3.19
CA THR A 281 3.72 -7.98 -1.76
C THR A 281 4.47 -6.91 -0.96
N THR A 282 4.26 -6.85 0.34
CA THR A 282 5.04 -5.93 1.20
C THR A 282 6.55 -6.19 1.11
N ALA A 283 6.96 -7.45 0.89
CA ALA A 283 8.38 -7.82 0.73
C ALA A 283 8.98 -7.27 -0.56
N ASP A 284 8.31 -7.48 -1.70
CA ASP A 284 8.80 -6.99 -3.00
C ASP A 284 8.77 -5.47 -3.06
N THR A 285 7.73 -4.84 -2.49
CA THR A 285 7.63 -3.37 -2.39
C THR A 285 8.79 -2.79 -1.60
N ASN A 286 9.09 -3.34 -0.41
CA ASN A 286 10.24 -2.91 0.39
C ASN A 286 11.56 -3.10 -0.36
N ARG A 287 11.75 -4.23 -1.05
CA ARG A 287 12.95 -4.49 -1.87
C ARG A 287 13.10 -3.48 -2.99
N PHE A 288 12.01 -3.10 -3.66
CA PHE A 288 12.03 -2.09 -4.71
C PHE A 288 12.48 -0.73 -4.17
N PHE A 289 11.86 -0.23 -3.08
CA PHE A 289 12.24 1.07 -2.50
C PHE A 289 13.67 1.06 -1.94
N SER A 290 14.11 -0.04 -1.34
CA SER A 290 15.49 -0.20 -0.90
C SER A 290 16.46 -0.09 -2.08
N ALA A 291 16.25 -0.81 -3.17
CA ALA A 291 17.09 -0.79 -4.37
C ALA A 291 17.08 0.58 -5.07
N LEU A 292 15.93 1.24 -5.13
CA LEU A 292 15.78 2.57 -5.72
C LEU A 292 16.64 3.60 -4.96
N LEU A 293 16.48 3.67 -3.64
CA LEU A 293 17.11 4.70 -2.82
C LEU A 293 18.60 4.41 -2.53
N SER A 294 19.01 3.15 -2.59
CA SER A 294 20.45 2.80 -2.53
C SER A 294 21.20 3.04 -3.85
N GLY A 295 20.51 3.48 -4.92
CA GLY A 295 21.12 3.76 -6.22
C GLY A 295 21.35 2.52 -7.09
N GLU A 296 20.72 1.39 -6.79
CA GLU A 296 20.85 0.16 -7.61
C GLU A 296 20.09 0.30 -8.95
N LEU A 297 19.03 1.10 -9.00
CA LEU A 297 18.17 1.28 -10.18
C LEU A 297 18.47 2.56 -10.97
N LEU A 298 18.97 3.60 -10.33
CA LEU A 298 19.24 4.91 -10.91
C LEU A 298 20.66 5.35 -10.56
N SER A 299 21.32 6.07 -11.47
CA SER A 299 22.57 6.74 -11.11
C SER A 299 22.33 7.85 -10.09
N PRO A 300 23.36 8.33 -9.36
CA PRO A 300 23.19 9.42 -8.41
C PRO A 300 22.53 10.68 -9.01
N ALA A 301 22.81 10.99 -10.28
CA ALA A 301 22.23 12.14 -10.95
C ALA A 301 20.73 11.97 -11.20
N GLN A 302 20.28 10.79 -11.67
CA GLN A 302 18.86 10.52 -11.88
C GLN A 302 18.09 10.43 -10.54
N LEU A 303 18.70 9.82 -9.52
CA LEU A 303 18.08 9.76 -8.21
C LEU A 303 17.92 11.15 -7.60
N ALA A 304 18.93 12.02 -7.73
CA ALA A 304 18.86 13.41 -7.30
C ALA A 304 17.74 14.18 -8.03
N GLU A 305 17.56 13.96 -9.35
CA GLU A 305 16.43 14.54 -10.09
C GLU A 305 15.08 13.98 -9.61
N MET A 306 14.98 12.68 -9.33
CA MET A 306 13.76 12.09 -8.77
C MET A 306 13.38 12.70 -7.42
N GLN A 307 14.36 13.03 -6.60
CA GLN A 307 14.22 13.61 -5.27
C GLN A 307 14.09 15.14 -5.26
N ARG A 308 14.11 15.80 -6.41
CA ARG A 308 13.87 17.25 -6.50
C ARG A 308 12.39 17.55 -6.33
N THR A 309 12.00 17.92 -5.14
CA THR A 309 10.60 18.03 -4.73
C THR A 309 10.05 19.47 -4.87
N VAL A 310 8.72 19.53 -5.06
CA VAL A 310 7.87 20.70 -4.84
C VAL A 310 6.99 20.47 -3.61
N ALA A 311 6.47 21.54 -3.01
CA ALA A 311 5.55 21.41 -1.88
C ALA A 311 4.21 20.84 -2.37
N VAL A 312 3.63 19.94 -1.58
CA VAL A 312 2.23 19.55 -1.69
C VAL A 312 1.42 20.51 -0.83
N PRO A 313 0.33 21.13 -1.35
CA PRO A 313 -0.52 22.00 -0.55
C PRO A 313 -1.16 21.24 0.62
N ASP A 314 -1.24 21.86 1.79
CA ASP A 314 -1.97 21.29 2.91
C ASP A 314 -3.47 21.20 2.57
N ALA A 315 -4.02 19.98 2.62
CA ALA A 315 -5.43 19.70 2.38
C ALA A 315 -5.90 18.57 3.32
N PRO A 316 -7.22 18.45 3.56
CA PRO A 316 -7.74 17.31 4.30
C PRO A 316 -7.33 15.98 3.65
N GLY A 317 -6.73 15.08 4.43
CA GLY A 317 -6.22 13.79 3.94
C GLY A 317 -4.78 13.80 3.41
N GLU A 318 -4.17 14.97 3.25
CA GLU A 318 -2.73 15.10 2.96
C GLU A 318 -1.90 15.08 4.25
N VAL A 319 -0.63 14.71 4.14
CA VAL A 319 0.28 14.71 5.28
C VAL A 319 0.96 16.08 5.38
N PRO A 320 0.82 16.79 6.51
CA PRO A 320 1.41 18.12 6.65
C PRO A 320 2.91 18.13 6.37
N GLY A 321 3.35 19.07 5.54
CA GLY A 321 4.75 19.24 5.15
C GLY A 321 5.25 18.23 4.12
N GLU A 322 4.36 17.45 3.51
CA GLU A 322 4.68 16.55 2.41
C GLU A 322 5.20 17.29 1.18
N ARG A 323 6.07 16.64 0.44
CA ARG A 323 6.66 17.15 -0.78
C ARG A 323 6.66 16.08 -1.86
N TYR A 324 6.50 16.47 -3.11
CA TYR A 324 6.44 15.55 -4.24
C TYR A 324 7.60 15.74 -5.21
N GLY A 325 8.32 14.65 -5.50
CA GLY A 325 9.40 14.57 -6.49
C GLY A 325 8.90 14.11 -7.86
N LEU A 326 9.67 13.28 -8.55
CA LEU A 326 9.26 12.64 -9.80
C LEU A 326 8.73 11.24 -9.52
N GLY A 327 7.44 11.14 -9.17
CA GLY A 327 6.81 9.88 -8.79
C GLY A 327 7.29 9.33 -7.43
N LEU A 328 7.72 10.21 -6.56
CA LEU A 328 8.24 9.87 -5.23
C LEU A 328 7.82 10.96 -4.23
N GLU A 329 7.20 10.54 -3.13
CA GLU A 329 6.76 11.40 -2.02
C GLU A 329 7.85 11.48 -0.96
N TRP A 330 8.05 12.65 -0.37
CA TRP A 330 8.87 12.86 0.82
C TRP A 330 8.00 13.34 1.97
N THR A 331 8.06 12.64 3.07
CA THR A 331 7.25 12.92 4.27
C THR A 331 8.17 13.16 5.46
N PRO A 332 7.95 14.26 6.23
CA PRO A 332 8.76 14.56 7.41
C PRO A 332 8.52 13.53 8.52
N LEU A 333 9.58 13.26 9.33
CA LEU A 333 9.52 12.45 10.54
C LEU A 333 9.60 13.33 11.78
N THR A 334 8.95 12.93 12.88
CA THR A 334 8.97 13.69 14.15
C THR A 334 10.36 13.71 14.80
N CYS A 335 11.20 12.71 14.51
CA CYS A 335 12.58 12.65 14.98
C CYS A 335 13.59 13.42 14.11
N GLY A 336 13.09 14.17 13.13
CA GLY A 336 13.91 14.93 12.19
C GLY A 336 14.20 14.19 10.89
N GLY A 337 14.45 14.96 9.81
CA GLY A 337 14.55 14.40 8.47
C GLY A 337 13.20 13.98 7.91
N GLY A 338 13.18 12.90 7.14
CA GLY A 338 11.99 12.36 6.55
C GLY A 338 12.24 11.01 5.88
N TYR A 339 11.18 10.43 5.32
CA TYR A 339 11.23 9.21 4.54
C TYR A 339 10.76 9.44 3.11
N TRP A 340 11.15 8.55 2.23
CA TRP A 340 10.69 8.49 0.84
C TRP A 340 9.73 7.33 0.65
N GLY A 341 8.70 7.54 -0.17
CA GLY A 341 7.72 6.52 -0.51
C GLY A 341 6.83 6.98 -1.65
N HIS A 342 5.72 6.34 -1.82
CA HIS A 342 4.57 6.80 -2.59
C HIS A 342 3.35 6.03 -2.16
N SER A 343 2.39 6.71 -1.58
CA SER A 343 1.13 6.11 -1.16
C SER A 343 0.33 5.57 -2.36
N GLY A 344 -0.45 4.55 -2.13
CA GLY A 344 -1.34 3.99 -3.15
C GLY A 344 -2.68 3.62 -2.59
N SER A 345 -3.72 3.87 -3.36
CA SER A 345 -5.08 3.56 -2.94
C SER A 345 -5.95 3.12 -4.11
N GLY A 346 -7.02 2.43 -3.78
CA GLY A 346 -8.14 2.12 -4.65
C GLY A 346 -9.36 1.83 -3.80
N PHE A 347 -10.37 1.22 -4.39
CA PHE A 347 -11.54 0.82 -3.62
C PHE A 347 -11.16 -0.21 -2.56
N GLY A 348 -11.34 0.16 -1.29
CA GLY A 348 -11.19 -0.73 -0.15
C GLY A 348 -9.77 -1.05 0.28
N TYR A 349 -8.74 -0.35 -0.20
CA TYR A 349 -7.37 -0.56 0.27
C TYR A 349 -6.53 0.72 0.27
N LEU A 350 -5.50 0.70 1.12
CA LEU A 350 -4.37 1.62 1.11
C LEU A 350 -3.08 0.80 1.17
N ALA A 351 -2.07 1.19 0.39
CA ALA A 351 -0.71 0.68 0.46
C ALA A 351 0.25 1.85 0.68
N TRP A 352 1.09 1.78 1.72
CA TRP A 352 1.96 2.89 2.11
C TRP A 352 3.37 2.40 2.37
N PRO A 353 4.21 2.33 1.34
CA PRO A 353 5.63 2.06 1.50
C PRO A 353 6.36 3.32 1.96
N ALA A 354 7.33 3.13 2.84
CA ALA A 354 8.22 4.14 3.37
C ALA A 354 9.65 3.61 3.46
N ALA A 355 10.62 4.43 3.12
CA ALA A 355 12.02 4.04 3.18
C ALA A 355 12.89 5.21 3.68
N THR A 356 13.91 4.90 4.46
CA THR A 356 14.93 5.90 4.83
C THR A 356 15.69 6.41 3.61
N PRO A 357 16.24 7.63 3.66
CA PRO A 357 16.95 8.22 2.51
C PRO A 357 18.08 7.36 1.95
N ASP A 358 18.70 6.50 2.76
CA ASP A 358 19.75 5.56 2.35
C ASP A 358 19.19 4.20 1.85
N GLY A 359 17.88 4.01 1.83
CA GLY A 359 17.21 2.78 1.43
C GLY A 359 17.42 1.58 2.37
N ARG A 360 18.15 1.75 3.50
CA ARG A 360 18.56 0.63 4.38
C ARG A 360 17.45 0.14 5.30
N THR A 361 16.43 0.96 5.54
CA THR A 361 15.24 0.52 6.25
C THR A 361 14.01 0.89 5.46
N THR A 362 13.14 -0.08 5.34
CA THR A 362 11.88 0.06 4.62
C THR A 362 10.75 -0.45 5.48
N VAL A 363 9.61 0.19 5.37
CA VAL A 363 8.35 -0.21 6.02
C VAL A 363 7.26 -0.19 4.96
N ALA A 364 6.51 -1.26 4.82
CA ALA A 364 5.29 -1.29 4.00
C ALA A 364 4.10 -1.56 4.92
N VAL A 365 3.13 -0.65 4.89
CA VAL A 365 1.86 -0.75 5.59
C VAL A 365 0.75 -0.94 4.58
N VAL A 366 -0.12 -1.92 4.82
CA VAL A 366 -1.29 -2.19 3.97
C VAL A 366 -2.53 -2.27 4.83
N VAL A 367 -3.59 -1.63 4.38
CA VAL A 367 -4.92 -1.63 5.01
C VAL A 367 -5.93 -2.17 4.03
N HIS A 368 -6.83 -3.03 4.50
CA HIS A 368 -7.79 -3.76 3.67
C HIS A 368 -9.22 -3.21 3.74
N SER A 369 -9.39 -1.98 4.19
CA SER A 369 -10.68 -1.30 4.07
C SER A 369 -10.53 0.22 4.03
N ARG A 370 -11.52 0.86 3.39
CA ARG A 370 -11.66 2.32 3.38
C ARG A 370 -13.03 2.75 3.87
N PRO A 371 -13.11 3.73 4.77
CA PRO A 371 -14.36 4.32 5.21
C PRO A 371 -14.94 5.22 4.12
N ALA A 372 -16.23 5.55 4.25
CA ALA A 372 -16.87 6.57 3.44
C ALA A 372 -16.71 7.97 4.06
N ASP A 373 -16.65 8.07 5.39
CA ASP A 373 -16.55 9.35 6.09
C ASP A 373 -15.12 9.87 6.18
N GLU A 374 -14.95 11.16 5.95
CA GLU A 374 -13.66 11.84 5.91
C GLU A 374 -12.92 11.78 7.25
N ASN A 375 -13.62 11.91 8.37
CA ASN A 375 -12.98 11.90 9.69
C ASN A 375 -12.31 10.55 9.98
N THR A 376 -12.96 9.44 9.63
CA THR A 376 -12.38 8.10 9.78
C THR A 376 -11.23 7.91 8.77
N ALA A 377 -11.36 8.40 7.54
CA ALA A 377 -10.28 8.37 6.56
C ALA A 377 -9.01 9.11 7.05
N VAL A 378 -9.18 10.31 7.61
CA VAL A 378 -8.07 11.09 8.22
C VAL A 378 -7.45 10.34 9.41
N ARG A 379 -8.27 9.71 10.27
CA ARG A 379 -7.73 8.89 11.38
C ARG A 379 -6.93 7.68 10.88
N GLN A 380 -7.37 7.04 9.80
CA GLN A 380 -6.62 5.92 9.20
C GLN A 380 -5.27 6.39 8.63
N ILE A 381 -5.25 7.51 7.91
CA ILE A 381 -4.01 8.09 7.37
C ILE A 381 -3.05 8.43 8.52
N ARG A 382 -3.53 9.10 9.56
CA ARG A 382 -2.73 9.38 10.76
C ARG A 382 -2.19 8.10 11.41
N GLY A 383 -3.02 7.10 11.59
CA GLY A 383 -2.58 5.82 12.16
C GLY A 383 -1.49 5.13 11.34
N ILE A 384 -1.55 5.26 9.99
CA ILE A 384 -0.49 4.76 9.10
C ILE A 384 0.80 5.56 9.27
N THR A 385 0.71 6.90 9.23
CA THR A 385 1.88 7.78 9.34
C THR A 385 2.54 7.71 10.72
N ASP A 386 1.76 7.61 11.79
CA ASP A 386 2.25 7.41 13.17
C ASP A 386 2.99 6.07 13.30
N LEU A 387 2.43 4.98 12.74
CA LEU A 387 3.10 3.68 12.72
C LEU A 387 4.44 3.75 11.99
N ILE A 388 4.49 4.40 10.82
CA ILE A 388 5.71 4.58 10.04
C ILE A 388 6.72 5.44 10.80
N ASP A 389 6.28 6.55 11.39
CA ASP A 389 7.12 7.43 12.21
C ASP A 389 7.74 6.65 13.39
N HIS A 390 6.92 5.92 14.13
CA HIS A 390 7.37 5.07 15.22
C HIS A 390 8.39 4.02 14.73
N ALA A 391 8.12 3.35 13.61
CA ALA A 391 9.00 2.32 13.08
C ALA A 391 10.35 2.88 12.63
N LEU A 392 10.37 4.05 12.01
CA LEU A 392 11.58 4.67 11.47
C LEU A 392 12.36 5.47 12.51
N CYS A 393 11.69 6.09 13.49
CA CYS A 393 12.32 6.87 14.56
C CYS A 393 12.86 6.02 15.72
N ALA A 394 12.35 4.82 15.96
CA ALA A 394 12.80 3.92 17.04
C ALA A 394 14.27 3.46 16.95
N ARG A 395 15.04 3.99 15.99
CA ARG A 395 16.44 3.57 15.73
C ARG A 395 17.48 4.16 16.64
N SER A 396 17.20 5.28 17.29
CA SER A 396 18.20 6.04 18.02
C SER A 396 18.57 5.44 19.38
N GLY A 397 17.93 4.35 19.83
CA GLY A 397 18.30 3.69 21.08
C GLY A 397 18.03 4.49 22.35
N GLU A 398 17.39 5.65 22.25
CA GLU A 398 17.00 6.45 23.41
C GLU A 398 15.56 6.11 23.83
N PRO A 399 15.32 5.88 25.14
CA PRO A 399 13.96 5.83 25.67
C PRO A 399 13.30 7.19 25.46
N ARG A 400 12.08 7.21 24.91
CA ARG A 400 11.28 8.43 24.81
C ARG A 400 11.01 9.03 26.19
N PRO A 401 10.96 10.37 26.30
CA PRO A 401 10.54 11.03 27.52
C PRO A 401 9.09 10.72 27.90
#